data_eae19e1d459d10ef3b34d085bd56b7b9
#
_entry.id   eae19e1d459d10ef3b34d085bd56b7b9
#
_cell.length_a   1.000
_cell.length_b   1.000
_cell.length_c   1.000
_cell.angle_alpha   90.00
_cell.angle_beta   90.00
_cell.angle_gamma   90.00
#
_symmetry.space_group_name_H-M   'P 1'
#
loop_
_entity.id
_entity.type
_entity.pdbx_description
1 polymer ?
#
loop_
_entity_poly.entity_id
_entity_poly.type
_entity_poly.pdbx_seq_one_letter_code
_entity_poly.pdbx_strand_id
1 'polypeptide(L)'
;MELNKQFTFDSFLVGANNRLAVTAARTVAESPGAAYNPLFLYSATGLGKTHIMMAIGQKARALSRSLSVEYLTLEEFVEAFHAAVAAGQSEAFRTRFSGVTLLLIDDVQFLTHRREMQAELLRLIRELQTAGKQIVLASDRPPAEIENLDERLISGFAGGLIVDIGRPEFETRLAILKRRADERGAKFGPGVLDAVAKVDVPNVRELLGTLNRLIAFQAVNGEPVTPEAASALVGGEAVPAPSGAAGRAAAEEAAPARDEFAEFLSDISAAVTQTVETWRKRIAEAIMHWEAEGYRTARLEELLNQDTPPGAEAAIQQFEQDVERLRALGTEMAAIDTTASGDQMFRDPDR
;
A
#
# COMPACT_ATOMS: atom_id res chain seq x y z
N MET A 1 -13.64 -2.70 -7.74
CA MET A 1 -13.77 -2.06 -6.38
C MET A 1 -14.73 -0.86 -6.45
N GLU A 2 -15.48 -0.56 -5.38
CA GLU A 2 -16.31 0.65 -5.33
C GLU A 2 -15.46 1.91 -5.09
N LEU A 3 -15.87 3.03 -5.71
CA LEU A 3 -15.20 4.32 -5.50
C LEU A 3 -15.46 4.83 -4.08
N ASN A 4 -14.41 5.17 -3.33
CA ASN A 4 -14.55 5.73 -1.99
C ASN A 4 -15.20 7.12 -2.05
N LYS A 5 -16.39 7.26 -1.49
CA LYS A 5 -17.20 8.49 -1.53
C LYS A 5 -16.54 9.71 -0.88
N GLN A 6 -15.55 9.51 -0.02
CA GLN A 6 -14.81 10.59 0.63
C GLN A 6 -13.71 11.19 -0.26
N PHE A 7 -13.27 10.48 -1.29
CA PHE A 7 -12.20 10.92 -2.18
C PHE A 7 -12.78 11.70 -3.36
N THR A 8 -13.03 12.97 -3.14
CA THR A 8 -13.57 13.92 -4.12
C THR A 8 -12.55 15.02 -4.43
N PHE A 9 -12.75 15.77 -5.53
CA PHE A 9 -11.96 16.97 -5.78
C PHE A 9 -12.15 18.06 -4.74
N ASP A 10 -13.29 18.11 -4.06
CA ASP A 10 -13.57 19.11 -3.03
C ASP A 10 -12.88 18.75 -1.70
N SER A 11 -12.62 17.46 -1.47
CA SER A 11 -11.85 17.00 -0.31
C SER A 11 -10.34 16.99 -0.55
N PHE A 12 -9.87 17.16 -1.80
CA PHE A 12 -8.46 17.24 -2.13
C PHE A 12 -7.96 18.69 -2.10
N LEU A 13 -6.91 18.96 -1.31
CA LEU A 13 -6.36 20.30 -1.20
C LEU A 13 -5.34 20.57 -2.30
N VAL A 14 -5.59 21.63 -3.05
CA VAL A 14 -4.77 22.04 -4.19
C VAL A 14 -3.73 23.05 -3.75
N GLY A 15 -2.45 22.71 -3.96
CA GLY A 15 -1.29 23.58 -3.79
C GLY A 15 -0.55 23.80 -5.10
N ALA A 16 0.60 24.47 -5.04
CA ALA A 16 1.41 24.72 -6.23
C ALA A 16 1.90 23.41 -6.87
N ASN A 17 2.34 22.45 -6.05
CA ASN A 17 3.01 21.24 -6.48
C ASN A 17 2.06 20.11 -6.96
N ASN A 18 0.73 20.30 -6.89
CA ASN A 18 -0.24 19.33 -7.39
C ASN A 18 -1.27 19.94 -8.34
N ARG A 19 -1.19 21.25 -8.59
CA ARG A 19 -2.19 21.99 -9.38
C ARG A 19 -2.34 21.45 -10.80
N LEU A 20 -1.23 21.14 -11.45
CA LEU A 20 -1.26 20.61 -12.81
C LEU A 20 -1.98 19.25 -12.85
N ALA A 21 -1.63 18.34 -11.93
CA ALA A 21 -2.26 17.02 -11.83
C ALA A 21 -3.77 17.13 -11.58
N VAL A 22 -4.19 18.00 -10.65
CA VAL A 22 -5.62 18.22 -10.35
C VAL A 22 -6.36 18.83 -11.53
N THR A 23 -5.75 19.78 -12.24
CA THR A 23 -6.36 20.41 -13.42
C THR A 23 -6.55 19.38 -14.53
N ALA A 24 -5.52 18.59 -14.84
CA ALA A 24 -5.61 17.53 -15.84
C ALA A 24 -6.67 16.47 -15.45
N ALA A 25 -6.71 16.10 -14.17
CA ALA A 25 -7.68 15.16 -13.64
C ALA A 25 -9.12 15.67 -13.77
N ARG A 26 -9.37 16.95 -13.50
CA ARG A 26 -10.70 17.58 -13.69
C ARG A 26 -11.10 17.59 -15.16
N THR A 27 -10.19 17.97 -16.07
CA THR A 27 -10.44 17.94 -17.52
C THR A 27 -10.85 16.53 -17.99
N VAL A 28 -10.12 15.50 -17.55
CA VAL A 28 -10.43 14.10 -17.88
C VAL A 28 -11.80 13.67 -17.30
N ALA A 29 -12.11 14.08 -16.07
CA ALA A 29 -13.40 13.76 -15.46
C ALA A 29 -14.59 14.42 -16.14
N GLU A 30 -14.40 15.64 -16.68
CA GLU A 30 -15.44 16.42 -17.36
C GLU A 30 -15.68 15.97 -18.81
N SER A 31 -14.64 15.48 -19.46
CA SER A 31 -14.72 15.06 -20.88
C SER A 31 -13.86 13.81 -21.11
N PRO A 32 -14.28 12.62 -20.62
CA PRO A 32 -13.51 11.39 -20.79
C PRO A 32 -13.29 11.04 -22.26
N GLY A 33 -12.04 10.72 -22.60
CA GLY A 33 -11.61 10.35 -23.95
C GLY A 33 -11.26 11.54 -24.87
N ALA A 34 -11.59 12.78 -24.47
CA ALA A 34 -11.36 13.97 -25.30
C ALA A 34 -9.97 14.58 -25.18
N ALA A 35 -9.35 14.46 -24.01
CA ALA A 35 -8.02 15.02 -23.75
C ALA A 35 -7.20 14.11 -22.81
N TYR A 36 -5.88 14.16 -22.92
CA TYR A 36 -4.97 13.46 -22.02
C TYR A 36 -5.26 11.96 -21.88
N ASN A 37 -5.22 11.23 -22.98
CA ASN A 37 -5.55 9.80 -22.97
C ASN A 37 -4.35 8.94 -23.47
N PRO A 38 -3.68 8.18 -22.57
CA PRO A 38 -3.97 8.04 -21.15
C PRO A 38 -3.53 9.26 -20.33
N LEU A 39 -4.15 9.47 -19.16
CA LEU A 39 -3.61 10.31 -18.11
C LEU A 39 -2.78 9.42 -17.17
N PHE A 40 -1.49 9.72 -17.02
CA PHE A 40 -0.58 9.00 -16.15
C PHE A 40 -0.18 9.88 -14.96
N LEU A 41 -0.64 9.52 -13.76
CA LEU A 41 -0.34 10.21 -12.51
C LEU A 41 0.80 9.47 -11.80
N TYR A 42 1.86 10.19 -11.42
CA TYR A 42 2.88 9.55 -10.61
C TYR A 42 3.26 10.43 -9.40
N SER A 43 3.69 9.78 -8.34
CA SER A 43 4.25 10.45 -7.16
C SER A 43 4.80 9.42 -6.19
N ALA A 44 5.64 9.82 -5.25
CA ALA A 44 5.96 9.00 -4.09
C ALA A 44 4.69 8.55 -3.36
N THR A 45 4.81 7.45 -2.61
CA THR A 45 3.68 6.87 -1.86
C THR A 45 3.09 7.88 -0.86
N GLY A 46 1.76 7.90 -0.74
CA GLY A 46 1.05 8.72 0.27
C GLY A 46 0.83 10.18 -0.11
N LEU A 47 1.03 10.59 -1.38
CA LEU A 47 0.79 11.97 -1.87
C LEU A 47 -0.59 12.17 -2.52
N GLY A 48 -1.44 11.15 -2.59
CA GLY A 48 -2.84 11.28 -2.98
C GLY A 48 -3.19 10.82 -4.39
N LYS A 49 -2.38 10.00 -5.06
CA LYS A 49 -2.70 9.39 -6.37
C LYS A 49 -4.09 8.75 -6.39
N THR A 50 -4.31 7.78 -5.52
CA THR A 50 -5.59 7.07 -5.39
C THR A 50 -6.76 8.02 -5.12
N HIS A 51 -6.54 9.07 -4.30
CA HIS A 51 -7.56 10.08 -4.05
C HIS A 51 -7.97 10.80 -5.35
N ILE A 52 -7.01 11.28 -6.13
CA ILE A 52 -7.29 11.97 -7.41
C ILE A 52 -7.97 11.01 -8.38
N MET A 53 -7.51 9.77 -8.51
CA MET A 53 -8.14 8.78 -9.38
C MET A 53 -9.61 8.53 -9.01
N MET A 54 -9.89 8.32 -7.74
CA MET A 54 -11.28 8.14 -7.28
C MET A 54 -12.11 9.41 -7.45
N ALA A 55 -11.52 10.60 -7.27
CA ALA A 55 -12.18 11.87 -7.52
C ALA A 55 -12.56 12.04 -9.00
N ILE A 56 -11.71 11.61 -9.95
CA ILE A 56 -12.02 11.55 -11.38
C ILE A 56 -13.26 10.69 -11.60
N GLY A 57 -13.24 9.45 -11.11
CA GLY A 57 -14.35 8.51 -11.28
C GLY A 57 -15.68 9.03 -10.70
N GLN A 58 -15.65 9.61 -9.51
CA GLN A 58 -16.82 10.16 -8.87
C GLN A 58 -17.37 11.38 -9.63
N LYS A 59 -16.50 12.30 -10.04
CA LYS A 59 -16.90 13.48 -10.81
C LYS A 59 -17.51 13.09 -12.15
N ALA A 60 -16.90 12.15 -12.88
CA ALA A 60 -17.43 11.64 -14.15
C ALA A 60 -18.83 11.02 -13.97
N ARG A 61 -19.02 10.16 -12.96
CA ARG A 61 -20.34 9.57 -12.63
C ARG A 61 -21.38 10.61 -12.22
N ALA A 62 -20.97 11.67 -11.52
CA ALA A 62 -21.86 12.75 -11.11
C ALA A 62 -22.34 13.58 -12.30
N LEU A 63 -21.48 13.79 -13.31
CA LEU A 63 -21.84 14.51 -14.54
C LEU A 63 -22.70 13.68 -15.49
N SER A 64 -22.46 12.38 -15.56
CA SER A 64 -23.27 11.47 -16.38
C SER A 64 -23.39 10.10 -15.73
N ARG A 65 -24.60 9.76 -15.29
CA ARG A 65 -24.92 8.47 -14.66
C ARG A 65 -24.79 7.27 -15.60
N SER A 66 -24.77 7.51 -16.92
CA SER A 66 -24.61 6.47 -17.93
C SER A 66 -23.15 6.06 -18.14
N LEU A 67 -22.18 6.82 -17.58
CA LEU A 67 -20.75 6.49 -17.72
C LEU A 67 -20.42 5.26 -16.88
N SER A 68 -19.90 4.23 -17.56
CA SER A 68 -19.31 3.07 -16.91
C SER A 68 -17.89 3.39 -16.48
N VAL A 69 -17.68 3.46 -15.16
CA VAL A 69 -16.38 3.71 -14.55
C VAL A 69 -15.92 2.45 -13.82
N GLU A 70 -14.75 1.95 -14.17
CA GLU A 70 -14.12 0.83 -13.46
C GLU A 70 -12.80 1.29 -12.85
N TYR A 71 -12.62 1.00 -11.56
CA TYR A 71 -11.38 1.19 -10.81
C TYR A 71 -10.89 -0.16 -10.32
N LEU A 72 -9.60 -0.42 -10.56
CA LEU A 72 -8.91 -1.61 -10.06
C LEU A 72 -7.42 -1.30 -9.84
N THR A 73 -6.78 -2.05 -8.97
CA THR A 73 -5.33 -2.07 -8.87
C THR A 73 -4.73 -2.95 -9.97
N LEU A 74 -3.46 -2.78 -10.29
CA LEU A 74 -2.79 -3.69 -11.22
C LEU A 74 -2.82 -5.14 -10.72
N GLU A 75 -2.72 -5.38 -9.43
CA GLU A 75 -2.81 -6.73 -8.86
C GLU A 75 -4.17 -7.37 -9.15
N GLU A 76 -5.27 -6.65 -8.92
CA GLU A 76 -6.62 -7.13 -9.25
C GLU A 76 -6.78 -7.41 -10.75
N PHE A 77 -6.15 -6.60 -11.61
CA PHE A 77 -6.12 -6.82 -13.06
C PHE A 77 -5.39 -8.12 -13.40
N VAL A 78 -4.21 -8.35 -12.81
CA VAL A 78 -3.39 -9.55 -13.01
C VAL A 78 -4.11 -10.80 -12.52
N GLU A 79 -4.69 -10.77 -11.32
CA GLU A 79 -5.46 -11.89 -10.76
C GLU A 79 -6.65 -12.25 -11.65
N ALA A 80 -7.42 -11.24 -12.09
CA ALA A 80 -8.57 -11.45 -12.98
C ALA A 80 -8.16 -12.05 -14.33
N PHE A 81 -7.02 -11.63 -14.87
CA PHE A 81 -6.48 -12.18 -16.11
C PHE A 81 -6.05 -13.64 -15.94
N HIS A 82 -5.26 -13.95 -14.90
CA HIS A 82 -4.82 -15.33 -14.65
C HIS A 82 -6.00 -16.27 -14.40
N ALA A 83 -7.00 -15.84 -13.63
CA ALA A 83 -8.22 -16.61 -13.42
C ALA A 83 -8.97 -16.90 -14.74
N ALA A 84 -9.06 -15.90 -15.61
CA ALA A 84 -9.71 -16.06 -16.92
C ALA A 84 -8.92 -16.99 -17.84
N VAL A 85 -7.59 -16.91 -17.85
CA VAL A 85 -6.72 -17.82 -18.65
C VAL A 85 -6.87 -19.25 -18.13
N ALA A 86 -6.80 -19.47 -16.82
CA ALA A 86 -6.95 -20.79 -16.20
C ALA A 86 -8.33 -21.42 -16.49
N ALA A 87 -9.38 -20.60 -16.59
CA ALA A 87 -10.73 -21.05 -16.96
C ALA A 87 -10.98 -21.18 -18.48
N GLY A 88 -10.00 -20.86 -19.33
CA GLY A 88 -10.18 -20.80 -20.78
C GLY A 88 -11.10 -19.67 -21.27
N GLN A 89 -11.28 -18.62 -20.44
CA GLN A 89 -12.22 -17.51 -20.66
C GLN A 89 -11.50 -16.18 -20.98
N SER A 90 -10.35 -16.22 -21.64
CA SER A 90 -9.57 -15.02 -21.98
C SER A 90 -10.37 -14.01 -22.81
N GLU A 91 -11.29 -14.46 -23.67
CA GLU A 91 -12.16 -13.58 -24.44
C GLU A 91 -13.20 -12.87 -23.57
N ALA A 92 -13.75 -13.54 -22.57
CA ALA A 92 -14.67 -12.92 -21.60
C ALA A 92 -13.97 -11.84 -20.78
N PHE A 93 -12.72 -12.07 -20.38
CA PHE A 93 -11.90 -11.05 -19.69
C PHE A 93 -11.75 -9.79 -20.56
N ARG A 94 -11.44 -9.97 -21.84
CA ARG A 94 -11.31 -8.86 -22.80
C ARG A 94 -12.62 -8.12 -22.99
N THR A 95 -13.71 -8.86 -23.15
CA THR A 95 -15.06 -8.29 -23.33
C THR A 95 -15.53 -7.51 -22.11
N ARG A 96 -15.06 -7.84 -20.89
CA ARG A 96 -15.38 -7.12 -19.66
C ARG A 96 -15.14 -5.61 -19.80
N PHE A 97 -14.02 -5.20 -20.38
CA PHE A 97 -13.64 -3.80 -20.50
C PHE A 97 -14.27 -3.07 -21.69
N SER A 98 -14.90 -3.80 -22.61
CA SER A 98 -15.51 -3.19 -23.82
C SER A 98 -16.63 -2.20 -23.48
N GLY A 99 -17.37 -2.42 -22.39
CA GLY A 99 -18.43 -1.54 -21.89
C GLY A 99 -17.96 -0.38 -21.02
N VAL A 100 -16.67 -0.34 -20.63
CA VAL A 100 -16.12 0.68 -19.74
C VAL A 100 -15.87 1.97 -20.52
N THR A 101 -16.32 3.11 -20.00
CA THR A 101 -16.07 4.43 -20.58
C THR A 101 -14.82 5.09 -19.99
N LEU A 102 -14.57 4.84 -18.69
CA LEU A 102 -13.44 5.37 -17.94
C LEU A 102 -12.80 4.25 -17.12
N LEU A 103 -11.58 3.85 -17.49
CA LEU A 103 -10.81 2.84 -16.79
C LEU A 103 -9.73 3.50 -15.94
N LEU A 104 -9.69 3.17 -14.66
CA LEU A 104 -8.75 3.66 -13.67
C LEU A 104 -7.92 2.47 -13.16
N ILE A 105 -6.60 2.44 -13.43
CA ILE A 105 -5.70 1.38 -12.96
C ILE A 105 -4.65 2.01 -12.03
N ASP A 106 -4.66 1.59 -10.78
CA ASP A 106 -3.70 2.05 -9.77
C ASP A 106 -2.52 1.08 -9.64
N ASP A 107 -1.40 1.60 -9.14
CA ASP A 107 -0.19 0.86 -8.80
C ASP A 107 0.46 0.12 -9.99
N VAL A 108 0.53 0.78 -11.17
CA VAL A 108 1.09 0.17 -12.39
C VAL A 108 2.60 -0.12 -12.32
N GLN A 109 3.33 0.35 -11.28
CA GLN A 109 4.71 -0.04 -11.03
C GLN A 109 4.89 -1.55 -10.84
N PHE A 110 3.84 -2.28 -10.43
CA PHE A 110 3.88 -3.74 -10.31
C PHE A 110 3.86 -4.50 -11.65
N LEU A 111 3.94 -3.79 -12.80
CA LEU A 111 4.21 -4.40 -14.11
C LEU A 111 5.65 -4.90 -14.26
N THR A 112 6.56 -4.52 -13.36
CA THR A 112 7.95 -4.97 -13.34
C THR A 112 8.04 -6.49 -13.53
N HIS A 113 8.88 -6.94 -14.48
CA HIS A 113 9.11 -8.36 -14.83
C HIS A 113 7.89 -9.16 -15.35
N ARG A 114 6.73 -8.57 -15.56
CA ARG A 114 5.48 -9.24 -15.97
C ARG A 114 5.19 -9.05 -17.47
N ARG A 115 6.05 -9.57 -18.34
CA ARG A 115 5.97 -9.33 -19.81
C ARG A 115 4.61 -9.66 -20.43
N GLU A 116 3.97 -10.73 -19.99
CA GLU A 116 2.66 -11.13 -20.49
C GLU A 116 1.57 -10.11 -20.14
N MET A 117 1.59 -9.63 -18.91
CA MET A 117 0.69 -8.58 -18.43
C MET A 117 0.93 -7.25 -19.11
N GLN A 118 2.19 -6.92 -19.40
CA GLN A 118 2.54 -5.72 -20.15
C GLN A 118 1.95 -5.76 -21.57
N ALA A 119 2.03 -6.92 -22.23
CA ALA A 119 1.46 -7.09 -23.56
C ALA A 119 -0.08 -6.99 -23.55
N GLU A 120 -0.75 -7.60 -22.57
CA GLU A 120 -2.21 -7.54 -22.44
C GLU A 120 -2.69 -6.13 -22.08
N LEU A 121 -2.01 -5.44 -21.15
CA LEU A 121 -2.33 -4.05 -20.82
C LEU A 121 -2.13 -3.11 -22.01
N LEU A 122 -1.04 -3.27 -22.78
CA LEU A 122 -0.80 -2.47 -23.99
C LEU A 122 -1.92 -2.67 -25.03
N ARG A 123 -2.38 -3.92 -25.20
CA ARG A 123 -3.49 -4.24 -26.08
C ARG A 123 -4.78 -3.56 -25.60
N LEU A 124 -5.11 -3.69 -24.33
CA LEU A 124 -6.30 -3.07 -23.74
C LEU A 124 -6.29 -1.54 -23.88
N ILE A 125 -5.14 -0.89 -23.62
CA ILE A 125 -4.98 0.56 -23.79
C ILE A 125 -5.30 0.96 -25.22
N ARG A 126 -4.75 0.27 -26.22
CA ARG A 126 -4.99 0.59 -27.64
C ARG A 126 -6.45 0.40 -28.04
N GLU A 127 -7.09 -0.67 -27.56
CA GLU A 127 -8.50 -0.95 -27.84
C GLU A 127 -9.41 0.13 -27.26
N LEU A 128 -9.18 0.51 -26.00
CA LEU A 128 -9.95 1.55 -25.34
C LEU A 128 -9.73 2.93 -25.98
N GLN A 129 -8.49 3.29 -26.30
CA GLN A 129 -8.19 4.53 -27.01
C GLN A 129 -8.86 4.60 -28.38
N THR A 130 -8.80 3.53 -29.16
CA THR A 130 -9.45 3.43 -30.49
C THR A 130 -10.97 3.58 -30.36
N ALA A 131 -11.56 3.07 -29.29
CA ALA A 131 -12.98 3.22 -28.98
C ALA A 131 -13.36 4.57 -28.35
N GLY A 132 -12.42 5.52 -28.23
CA GLY A 132 -12.65 6.83 -27.60
C GLY A 132 -12.90 6.77 -26.10
N LYS A 133 -12.46 5.70 -25.42
CA LYS A 133 -12.60 5.50 -23.98
C LYS A 133 -11.41 6.12 -23.24
N GLN A 134 -11.66 6.60 -22.03
CA GLN A 134 -10.61 7.22 -21.20
C GLN A 134 -9.90 6.19 -20.33
N ILE A 135 -8.58 6.37 -20.25
CA ILE A 135 -7.71 5.59 -19.34
C ILE A 135 -6.98 6.54 -18.42
N VAL A 136 -6.94 6.20 -17.13
CA VAL A 136 -6.12 6.87 -16.13
C VAL A 136 -5.28 5.83 -15.42
N LEU A 137 -4.00 6.08 -15.31
CA LEU A 137 -3.02 5.19 -14.70
C LEU A 137 -2.34 5.91 -13.53
N ALA A 138 -1.99 5.19 -12.47
CA ALA A 138 -1.18 5.75 -11.40
C ALA A 138 -0.01 4.85 -11.01
N SER A 139 1.11 5.47 -10.62
CA SER A 139 2.35 4.78 -10.25
C SER A 139 3.10 5.54 -9.15
N ASP A 140 3.98 4.85 -8.44
CA ASP A 140 4.88 5.48 -7.47
C ASP A 140 6.05 6.24 -8.14
N ARG A 141 6.28 6.03 -9.43
CA ARG A 141 7.37 6.59 -10.24
C ARG A 141 6.94 6.81 -11.70
N PRO A 142 7.65 7.65 -12.47
CA PRO A 142 7.35 7.85 -13.88
C PRO A 142 7.58 6.56 -14.70
N PRO A 143 6.92 6.39 -15.87
CA PRO A 143 7.04 5.17 -16.67
C PRO A 143 8.46 4.76 -17.03
N ALA A 144 9.35 5.72 -17.29
CA ALA A 144 10.73 5.46 -17.65
C ALA A 144 11.58 4.87 -16.50
N GLU A 145 11.13 5.01 -15.26
CA GLU A 145 11.80 4.50 -14.06
C GLU A 145 11.22 3.16 -13.57
N ILE A 146 10.17 2.65 -14.24
CA ILE A 146 9.64 1.31 -13.94
C ILE A 146 10.55 0.28 -14.58
N GLU A 147 11.19 -0.52 -13.76
CA GLU A 147 12.17 -1.52 -14.21
C GLU A 147 11.53 -2.54 -15.17
N ASN A 148 12.26 -2.89 -16.24
CA ASN A 148 11.84 -3.89 -17.22
C ASN A 148 10.46 -3.63 -17.86
N LEU A 149 10.03 -2.37 -17.95
CA LEU A 149 8.83 -1.99 -18.67
C LEU A 149 9.13 -1.96 -20.19
N ASP A 150 8.24 -2.54 -20.99
CA ASP A 150 8.33 -2.56 -22.46
C ASP A 150 8.29 -1.12 -23.01
N GLU A 151 9.23 -0.78 -23.91
CA GLU A 151 9.34 0.55 -24.54
C GLU A 151 8.05 0.99 -25.24
N ARG A 152 7.27 0.03 -25.76
CA ARG A 152 5.97 0.29 -26.39
C ARG A 152 4.92 0.75 -25.38
N LEU A 153 4.98 0.27 -24.11
CA LEU A 153 4.13 0.77 -23.04
C LEU A 153 4.56 2.16 -22.62
N ILE A 154 5.87 2.39 -22.46
CA ILE A 154 6.42 3.74 -22.15
C ILE A 154 5.95 4.75 -23.19
N SER A 155 6.11 4.40 -24.47
CA SER A 155 5.60 5.21 -25.61
C SER A 155 4.08 5.39 -25.56
N GLY A 156 3.34 4.34 -25.23
CA GLY A 156 1.88 4.40 -25.11
C GLY A 156 1.41 5.33 -24.01
N PHE A 157 2.10 5.35 -22.88
CA PHE A 157 1.81 6.26 -21.78
C PHE A 157 2.19 7.72 -22.14
N ALA A 158 3.33 7.92 -22.82
CA ALA A 158 3.78 9.22 -23.28
C ALA A 158 2.90 9.84 -24.40
N GLY A 159 2.11 9.01 -25.08
CA GLY A 159 1.13 9.49 -26.06
C GLY A 159 -0.01 10.33 -25.48
N GLY A 160 -0.21 10.28 -24.16
CA GLY A 160 -1.14 11.11 -23.41
C GLY A 160 -0.46 12.20 -22.59
N LEU A 161 -0.80 12.29 -21.30
CA LEU A 161 -0.17 13.24 -20.36
C LEU A 161 0.39 12.47 -19.16
N ILE A 162 1.68 12.63 -18.92
CA ILE A 162 2.36 12.16 -17.71
C ILE A 162 2.55 13.36 -16.80
N VAL A 163 2.05 13.29 -15.56
CA VAL A 163 2.09 14.40 -14.61
C VAL A 163 2.39 13.90 -13.19
N ASP A 164 3.24 14.63 -12.50
CA ASP A 164 3.59 14.36 -11.10
C ASP A 164 2.62 14.99 -10.10
N ILE A 165 2.55 14.40 -8.92
CA ILE A 165 1.93 14.99 -7.74
C ILE A 165 3.06 15.23 -6.75
N GLY A 166 3.55 16.47 -6.69
CA GLY A 166 4.64 16.86 -5.81
C GLY A 166 4.25 16.88 -4.33
N ARG A 167 5.27 16.95 -3.48
CA ARG A 167 5.06 17.10 -2.02
C ARG A 167 4.35 18.42 -1.73
N PRO A 168 3.40 18.44 -0.79
CA PRO A 168 2.71 19.67 -0.42
C PRO A 168 3.69 20.64 0.27
N GLU A 169 3.64 21.90 -0.11
CA GLU A 169 4.31 22.99 0.56
C GLU A 169 3.69 23.27 1.93
N PHE A 170 4.37 24.09 2.76
CA PHE A 170 3.95 24.38 4.13
C PHE A 170 2.47 24.79 4.25
N GLU A 171 2.03 25.71 3.41
CA GLU A 171 0.66 26.23 3.39
C GLU A 171 -0.37 25.12 3.13
N THR A 172 -0.05 24.25 2.18
CA THR A 172 -0.91 23.10 1.85
C THR A 172 -0.89 22.07 2.98
N ARG A 173 0.26 21.78 3.60
CA ARG A 173 0.32 20.90 4.77
C ARG A 173 -0.52 21.42 5.92
N LEU A 174 -0.40 22.72 6.23
CA LEU A 174 -1.18 23.37 7.27
C LEU A 174 -2.68 23.32 6.98
N ALA A 175 -3.08 23.58 5.73
CA ALA A 175 -4.47 23.49 5.33
C ALA A 175 -5.03 22.05 5.45
N ILE A 176 -4.23 21.04 5.10
CA ILE A 176 -4.59 19.61 5.27
C ILE A 176 -4.81 19.32 6.75
N LEU A 177 -3.88 19.72 7.63
CA LEU A 177 -3.97 19.48 9.07
C LEU A 177 -5.21 20.16 9.68
N LYS A 178 -5.45 21.44 9.38
CA LYS A 178 -6.61 22.20 9.86
C LYS A 178 -7.91 21.51 9.46
N ARG A 179 -8.07 21.23 8.17
CA ARG A 179 -9.26 20.56 7.66
C ARG A 179 -9.50 19.20 8.32
N ARG A 180 -8.47 18.38 8.47
CA ARG A 180 -8.60 17.07 9.09
C ARG A 180 -8.84 17.13 10.60
N ALA A 181 -8.31 18.13 11.29
CA ALA A 181 -8.62 18.40 12.69
C ALA A 181 -10.09 18.79 12.85
N ASP A 182 -10.60 19.70 12.01
CA ASP A 182 -12.01 20.14 12.01
C ASP A 182 -12.95 18.97 11.72
N GLU A 183 -12.68 18.15 10.71
CA GLU A 183 -13.47 16.97 10.35
C GLU A 183 -13.59 15.95 11.51
N ARG A 184 -12.60 15.95 12.43
CA ARG A 184 -12.57 15.08 13.63
C ARG A 184 -13.04 15.77 14.89
N GLY A 185 -13.45 17.05 14.81
CA GLY A 185 -13.82 17.84 15.97
C GLY A 185 -12.67 18.12 16.93
N ALA A 186 -11.42 17.90 16.51
CA ALA A 186 -10.22 18.11 17.31
C ALA A 186 -9.87 19.61 17.35
N LYS A 187 -9.68 20.16 18.54
CA LYS A 187 -9.30 21.56 18.75
C LYS A 187 -7.89 21.64 19.30
N PHE A 188 -7.05 22.42 18.64
CA PHE A 188 -5.67 22.66 19.06
C PHE A 188 -5.45 24.13 19.40
N GLY A 189 -4.53 24.40 20.30
CA GLY A 189 -4.10 25.75 20.63
C GLY A 189 -3.40 26.45 19.46
N PRO A 190 -3.24 27.79 19.53
CA PRO A 190 -2.53 28.54 18.49
C PRO A 190 -1.11 28.01 18.27
N GLY A 191 -0.69 27.88 17.02
CA GLY A 191 0.67 27.48 16.64
C GLY A 191 0.95 25.96 16.64
N VAL A 192 0.08 25.12 17.22
CA VAL A 192 0.29 23.65 17.28
C VAL A 192 0.33 23.04 15.88
N LEU A 193 -0.69 23.27 15.07
CA LEU A 193 -0.74 22.73 13.70
C LEU A 193 0.32 23.38 12.79
N ASP A 194 0.69 24.65 13.06
CA ASP A 194 1.78 25.33 12.37
C ASP A 194 3.13 24.68 12.68
N ALA A 195 3.37 24.30 13.94
CA ALA A 195 4.57 23.57 14.36
C ALA A 195 4.69 22.23 13.63
N VAL A 196 3.60 21.45 13.56
CA VAL A 196 3.56 20.19 12.80
C VAL A 196 3.78 20.39 11.32
N ALA A 197 3.14 21.41 10.71
CA ALA A 197 3.26 21.70 9.29
C ALA A 197 4.69 22.14 8.89
N LYS A 198 5.49 22.68 9.82
CA LYS A 198 6.90 23.06 9.58
C LYS A 198 7.84 21.87 9.50
N VAL A 199 7.49 20.77 10.15
CA VAL A 199 8.34 19.59 10.08
C VAL A 199 8.28 18.98 8.67
N ASP A 200 9.45 18.63 8.15
CA ASP A 200 9.53 17.96 6.84
C ASP A 200 9.17 16.48 6.98
N VAL A 201 7.93 16.18 6.64
CA VAL A 201 7.43 14.80 6.56
C VAL A 201 7.42 14.34 5.11
N PRO A 202 7.77 13.08 4.83
CA PRO A 202 7.94 12.59 3.47
C PRO A 202 6.65 12.58 2.65
N ASN A 203 5.48 12.46 3.30
CA ASN A 203 4.19 12.35 2.61
C ASN A 203 2.99 12.74 3.50
N VAL A 204 1.84 12.90 2.86
CA VAL A 204 0.58 13.27 3.54
C VAL A 204 0.08 12.18 4.48
N ARG A 205 0.37 10.90 4.21
CA ARG A 205 -0.03 9.78 5.09
C ARG A 205 0.66 9.91 6.46
N GLU A 206 1.95 10.21 6.48
CA GLU A 206 2.69 10.44 7.73
C GLU A 206 2.27 11.73 8.43
N LEU A 207 2.01 12.79 7.66
CA LEU A 207 1.45 14.03 8.21
C LEU A 207 0.13 13.78 8.97
N LEU A 208 -0.76 12.99 8.39
CA LEU A 208 -2.03 12.61 9.02
C LEU A 208 -1.84 11.62 10.17
N GLY A 209 -0.85 10.74 10.09
CA GLY A 209 -0.43 9.88 11.19
C GLY A 209 0.01 10.68 12.40
N THR A 210 0.77 11.76 12.18
CA THR A 210 1.17 12.70 13.24
C THR A 210 -0.03 13.41 13.85
N LEU A 211 -0.97 13.90 13.04
CA LEU A 211 -2.19 14.50 13.55
C LEU A 211 -2.98 13.51 14.44
N ASN A 212 -3.05 12.24 14.06
CA ASN A 212 -3.71 11.21 14.88
C ASN A 212 -3.02 11.02 16.23
N ARG A 213 -1.67 11.01 16.23
CA ARG A 213 -0.89 10.93 17.47
C ARG A 213 -1.15 12.14 18.38
N LEU A 214 -1.25 13.35 17.81
CA LEU A 214 -1.59 14.56 18.58
C LEU A 214 -2.98 14.49 19.20
N ILE A 215 -3.98 14.03 18.43
CA ILE A 215 -5.35 13.86 18.92
C ILE A 215 -5.38 12.85 20.08
N ALA A 216 -4.71 11.72 19.91
CA ALA A 216 -4.61 10.70 20.95
C ALA A 216 -3.88 11.21 22.20
N PHE A 217 -2.76 11.91 22.04
CA PHE A 217 -2.00 12.49 23.13
C PHE A 217 -2.84 13.50 23.95
N GLN A 218 -3.59 14.38 23.27
CA GLN A 218 -4.48 15.33 23.93
C GLN A 218 -5.63 14.65 24.67
N ALA A 219 -6.19 13.57 24.10
CA ALA A 219 -7.26 12.81 24.73
C ALA A 219 -6.79 12.09 26.00
N VAL A 220 -5.57 11.56 26.01
CA VAL A 220 -4.99 10.84 27.16
C VAL A 220 -4.58 11.80 28.28
N ASN A 221 -3.92 12.92 27.93
CA ASN A 221 -3.37 13.82 28.95
C ASN A 221 -4.40 14.83 29.50
N GLY A 222 -5.54 15.01 28.83
CA GLY A 222 -6.56 16.00 29.24
C GLY A 222 -6.11 17.46 29.14
N GLU A 223 -4.88 17.72 28.69
CA GLU A 223 -4.30 19.07 28.59
C GLU A 223 -4.10 19.44 27.10
N PRO A 224 -4.22 20.74 26.76
CA PRO A 224 -3.92 21.20 25.41
C PRO A 224 -2.45 20.93 25.05
N VAL A 225 -2.23 20.39 23.86
CA VAL A 225 -0.86 20.20 23.32
C VAL A 225 -0.22 21.55 23.06
N THR A 226 1.05 21.72 23.44
CA THR A 226 1.84 22.91 23.10
C THR A 226 2.54 22.73 21.75
N PRO A 227 2.93 23.83 21.05
CA PRO A 227 3.68 23.73 19.79
C PRO A 227 5.00 22.97 19.92
N GLU A 228 5.68 23.07 21.07
CA GLU A 228 6.95 22.38 21.35
C GLU A 228 6.72 20.88 21.50
N ALA A 229 5.69 20.49 22.27
CA ALA A 229 5.30 19.08 22.42
C ALA A 229 4.86 18.48 21.08
N ALA A 230 4.14 19.25 20.26
CA ALA A 230 3.75 18.83 18.92
C ALA A 230 4.97 18.57 18.01
N SER A 231 5.96 19.46 18.03
CA SER A 231 7.20 19.29 17.26
C SER A 231 8.01 18.07 17.71
N ALA A 232 8.12 17.83 19.01
CA ALA A 232 8.81 16.67 19.57
C ALA A 232 8.11 15.34 19.18
N LEU A 233 6.77 15.30 19.20
CA LEU A 233 5.99 14.13 18.78
C LEU A 233 6.17 13.80 17.28
N VAL A 234 6.42 14.79 16.43
CA VAL A 234 6.72 14.59 15.01
C VAL A 234 8.13 14.04 14.82
N GLY A 235 9.10 14.59 15.56
CA GLY A 235 10.51 14.20 15.49
C GLY A 235 10.82 12.82 16.10
N GLY A 236 9.85 12.16 16.73
CA GLY A 236 10.07 10.89 17.40
C GLY A 236 10.84 11.02 18.71
N GLU A 237 11.03 12.25 19.21
CA GLU A 237 11.64 12.52 20.53
C GLU A 237 10.63 12.27 21.65
N ALA A 238 11.12 11.76 22.76
CA ALA A 238 10.30 11.62 23.96
C ALA A 238 9.83 13.01 24.43
N VAL A 239 8.50 13.22 24.49
CA VAL A 239 7.94 14.49 24.96
C VAL A 239 8.31 14.67 26.42
N PRO A 240 8.97 15.78 26.83
CA PRO A 240 9.23 16.05 28.22
C PRO A 240 7.91 16.13 28.99
N ALA A 241 7.82 15.47 30.13
CA ALA A 241 6.68 15.62 31.04
C ALA A 241 6.47 17.10 31.38
N PRO A 242 5.24 17.61 31.49
CA PRO A 242 4.96 19.00 31.73
C PRO A 242 5.61 19.46 33.03
N SER A 243 6.51 20.46 32.97
CA SER A 243 7.13 21.11 34.11
C SER A 243 6.15 22.12 34.70
N GLY A 244 5.22 21.68 35.52
CA GLY A 244 4.29 22.53 36.22
C GLY A 244 4.16 22.12 37.69
N ALA A 245 4.72 22.91 38.60
CA ALA A 245 4.71 22.69 40.05
C ALA A 245 3.32 22.79 40.72
N ALA A 246 2.23 22.96 39.95
CA ALA A 246 0.86 23.01 40.43
C ALA A 246 0.12 21.66 40.42
N GLY A 247 0.68 20.62 39.77
CA GLY A 247 0.04 19.31 39.63
C GLY A 247 0.38 18.28 40.70
N ARG A 248 1.29 18.60 41.67
CA ARG A 248 1.72 17.60 42.67
C ARG A 248 0.73 17.31 43.78
N ALA A 249 -0.23 18.19 44.05
CA ALA A 249 -1.23 17.97 45.10
C ALA A 249 -2.49 17.20 44.64
N ALA A 250 -2.73 17.10 43.31
CA ALA A 250 -3.86 16.34 42.76
C ALA A 250 -3.46 14.97 42.23
N ALA A 251 -2.17 14.66 42.18
CA ALA A 251 -1.64 13.43 41.61
C ALA A 251 -1.56 12.24 42.57
N GLU A 252 -1.87 12.45 43.86
CA GLU A 252 -1.82 11.37 44.85
C GLU A 252 -3.14 10.60 45.01
N GLU A 253 -4.23 11.03 44.35
CA GLU A 253 -5.54 10.36 44.44
C GLU A 253 -6.07 9.80 43.08
N ALA A 254 -5.31 9.94 41.99
CA ALA A 254 -5.74 9.48 40.65
C ALA A 254 -4.66 8.66 39.91
N ALA A 255 -4.06 7.69 40.58
CA ALA A 255 -3.19 6.73 39.95
C ALA A 255 -3.83 5.35 39.97
N PRO A 256 -4.59 4.98 38.89
CA PRO A 256 -4.21 3.82 38.12
C PRO A 256 -4.40 3.93 36.57
N ALA A 257 -4.88 5.07 36.03
CA ALA A 257 -5.21 5.15 34.62
C ALA A 257 -4.01 5.43 33.64
N ARG A 258 -2.84 5.76 34.16
CA ARG A 258 -1.64 6.11 33.36
C ARG A 258 -0.85 4.91 32.91
N ASP A 259 -0.90 3.82 33.62
CA ASP A 259 -0.15 2.60 33.31
C ASP A 259 -0.83 1.73 32.25
N GLU A 260 -2.18 1.66 32.24
CA GLU A 260 -2.91 0.76 31.36
C GLU A 260 -2.77 1.08 29.86
N PHE A 261 -2.67 2.36 29.46
CA PHE A 261 -2.54 2.69 28.04
C PHE A 261 -1.09 2.69 27.55
N ALA A 262 -0.15 3.11 28.40
CA ALA A 262 1.27 2.92 28.12
C ALA A 262 1.65 1.44 28.14
N GLU A 263 1.08 0.67 29.07
CA GLU A 263 1.15 -0.79 29.13
C GLU A 263 0.48 -1.43 27.89
N PHE A 264 -0.72 -0.99 27.51
CA PHE A 264 -1.42 -1.42 26.31
C PHE A 264 -0.66 -1.11 25.00
N LEU A 265 -0.03 0.07 24.85
CA LEU A 265 0.84 0.40 23.72
C LEU A 265 2.16 -0.36 23.76
N SER A 266 2.72 -0.56 24.96
CA SER A 266 3.88 -1.41 25.19
C SER A 266 3.55 -2.86 24.88
N ASP A 267 2.38 -3.33 25.31
CA ASP A 267 1.89 -4.69 25.08
C ASP A 267 1.56 -4.94 23.59
N ILE A 268 0.96 -3.96 22.90
CA ILE A 268 0.77 -4.07 21.44
C ILE A 268 2.12 -4.03 20.71
N SER A 269 3.02 -3.13 21.08
CA SER A 269 4.36 -3.05 20.51
C SER A 269 5.17 -4.31 20.84
N ALA A 270 5.11 -4.79 22.06
CA ALA A 270 5.72 -6.04 22.50
C ALA A 270 5.07 -7.24 21.83
N ALA A 271 3.74 -7.28 21.72
CA ALA A 271 3.01 -8.36 21.03
C ALA A 271 3.32 -8.42 19.53
N VAL A 272 3.41 -7.27 18.85
CA VAL A 272 3.82 -7.19 17.44
C VAL A 272 5.28 -7.61 17.29
N THR A 273 6.18 -7.08 18.12
CA THR A 273 7.60 -7.47 18.11
C THR A 273 7.77 -8.95 18.46
N GLN A 274 7.07 -9.43 19.50
CA GLN A 274 7.08 -10.83 19.92
C GLN A 274 6.48 -11.76 18.86
N THR A 275 5.43 -11.31 18.15
CA THR A 275 4.86 -12.11 17.04
C THR A 275 5.84 -12.19 15.87
N VAL A 276 6.50 -11.08 15.50
CA VAL A 276 7.53 -11.04 14.44
C VAL A 276 8.76 -11.85 14.85
N GLU A 277 9.24 -11.73 16.08
CA GLU A 277 10.38 -12.54 16.56
C GLU A 277 10.01 -14.02 16.69
N THR A 278 8.78 -14.34 17.08
CA THR A 278 8.34 -15.73 17.28
C THR A 278 8.29 -16.51 15.97
N TRP A 279 7.75 -15.95 14.89
CA TRP A 279 7.70 -16.68 13.63
C TRP A 279 9.09 -16.79 12.97
N ARG A 280 9.91 -15.74 13.04
CA ARG A 280 11.31 -15.80 12.55
C ARG A 280 12.10 -16.88 13.28
N LYS A 281 11.96 -16.95 14.60
CA LYS A 281 12.60 -17.97 15.40
C LYS A 281 12.14 -19.37 15.03
N ARG A 282 10.83 -19.59 14.83
CA ARG A 282 10.28 -20.88 14.41
C ARG A 282 10.77 -21.32 13.03
N ILE A 283 10.82 -20.40 12.05
CA ILE A 283 11.38 -20.72 10.73
C ILE A 283 12.86 -21.03 10.84
N ALA A 284 13.63 -20.25 11.61
CA ALA A 284 15.06 -20.53 11.80
C ALA A 284 15.31 -21.89 12.49
N GLU A 285 14.51 -22.24 13.50
CA GLU A 285 14.55 -23.55 14.15
C GLU A 285 14.18 -24.69 13.18
N ALA A 286 13.19 -24.49 12.31
CA ALA A 286 12.83 -25.47 11.28
C ALA A 286 13.94 -25.63 10.24
N ILE A 287 14.56 -24.54 9.78
CA ILE A 287 15.72 -24.60 8.87
C ILE A 287 16.84 -25.42 9.50
N MET A 288 17.26 -25.08 10.73
CA MET A 288 18.33 -25.79 11.42
C MET A 288 18.02 -27.29 11.62
N HIS A 289 16.76 -27.62 11.93
CA HIS A 289 16.34 -29.01 12.11
C HIS A 289 16.44 -29.80 10.81
N TRP A 290 15.87 -29.28 9.72
CA TRP A 290 15.82 -30.00 8.44
C TRP A 290 17.17 -30.04 7.71
N GLU A 291 18.01 -29.00 7.85
CA GLU A 291 19.39 -29.02 7.36
C GLU A 291 20.25 -30.06 8.08
N ALA A 292 20.06 -30.20 9.40
CA ALA A 292 20.76 -31.24 10.19
C ALA A 292 20.38 -32.65 9.73
N GLU A 293 19.17 -32.85 9.22
CA GLU A 293 18.70 -34.10 8.61
C GLU A 293 19.08 -34.23 7.11
N GLY A 294 19.70 -33.18 6.54
CA GLY A 294 20.24 -33.16 5.18
C GLY A 294 19.20 -32.80 4.11
N TYR A 295 18.09 -32.17 4.48
CA TYR A 295 17.12 -31.64 3.53
C TYR A 295 17.48 -30.22 3.11
N ARG A 296 17.08 -29.85 1.90
CA ARG A 296 17.26 -28.50 1.34
C ARG A 296 16.14 -27.58 1.85
N THR A 297 16.49 -26.41 2.36
CA THR A 297 15.57 -25.49 3.07
C THR A 297 15.37 -24.15 2.38
N ALA A 298 15.69 -24.05 1.08
CA ALA A 298 15.66 -22.79 0.31
C ALA A 298 14.33 -22.04 0.40
N ARG A 299 13.19 -22.76 0.38
CA ARG A 299 11.86 -22.17 0.52
C ARG A 299 11.62 -21.55 1.90
N LEU A 300 12.15 -22.14 2.97
CA LEU A 300 12.07 -21.60 4.33
C LEU A 300 13.01 -20.40 4.51
N GLU A 301 14.19 -20.42 3.90
CA GLU A 301 15.14 -19.30 3.90
C GLU A 301 14.56 -18.08 3.17
N GLU A 302 13.86 -18.29 2.06
CA GLU A 302 13.19 -17.21 1.31
C GLU A 302 12.09 -16.55 2.15
N LEU A 303 11.35 -17.32 2.94
CA LEU A 303 10.37 -16.80 3.90
C LEU A 303 11.03 -15.98 5.01
N LEU A 304 12.21 -16.37 5.49
CA LEU A 304 12.93 -15.65 6.54
C LEU A 304 13.34 -14.22 6.10
N ASN A 305 13.54 -14.03 4.80
CA ASN A 305 13.93 -12.75 4.20
C ASN A 305 12.75 -11.82 3.91
N GLN A 306 11.50 -12.25 4.13
CA GLN A 306 10.31 -11.41 3.98
C GLN A 306 9.99 -10.64 5.26
N ASP A 307 9.52 -9.39 5.14
CA ASP A 307 9.20 -8.55 6.31
C ASP A 307 7.93 -9.01 7.05
N THR A 308 6.95 -9.57 6.34
CA THR A 308 5.71 -10.13 6.91
C THR A 308 5.17 -11.25 6.02
N PRO A 309 5.62 -12.51 6.17
CA PRO A 309 5.05 -13.61 5.41
C PRO A 309 3.66 -13.98 5.94
N PRO A 310 2.61 -13.90 5.13
CA PRO A 310 1.32 -14.46 5.50
C PRO A 310 1.44 -16.00 5.57
N GLY A 311 1.11 -16.58 6.72
CA GLY A 311 1.02 -18.02 6.88
C GLY A 311 2.34 -18.77 7.12
N ALA A 312 3.32 -18.19 7.82
CA ALA A 312 4.58 -18.85 8.17
C ALA A 312 4.39 -20.25 8.80
N GLU A 313 3.37 -20.41 9.63
CA GLU A 313 3.04 -21.70 10.27
C GLU A 313 2.51 -22.74 9.27
N ALA A 314 1.68 -22.30 8.33
CA ALA A 314 1.19 -23.17 7.24
C ALA A 314 2.34 -23.57 6.29
N ALA A 315 3.31 -22.69 6.04
CA ALA A 315 4.47 -22.99 5.21
C ALA A 315 5.40 -24.03 5.87
N ILE A 316 5.62 -23.93 7.19
CA ILE A 316 6.37 -24.95 7.94
C ILE A 316 5.66 -26.31 7.89
N GLN A 317 4.35 -26.33 8.15
CA GLN A 317 3.55 -27.56 8.09
C GLN A 317 3.55 -28.20 6.69
N GLN A 318 3.46 -27.36 5.65
CA GLN A 318 3.54 -27.86 4.27
C GLN A 318 4.91 -28.45 3.97
N PHE A 319 5.97 -27.81 4.44
CA PHE A 319 7.34 -28.33 4.28
C PHE A 319 7.52 -29.67 4.99
N GLU A 320 7.00 -29.83 6.20
CA GLU A 320 7.00 -31.09 6.96
C GLU A 320 6.29 -32.21 6.19
N GLN A 321 5.11 -31.93 5.63
CA GLN A 321 4.36 -32.89 4.82
C GLN A 321 5.12 -33.29 3.55
N ASP A 322 5.78 -32.35 2.89
CA ASP A 322 6.57 -32.62 1.70
C ASP A 322 7.80 -33.49 2.03
N VAL A 323 8.46 -33.25 3.17
CA VAL A 323 9.55 -34.12 3.66
C VAL A 323 9.05 -35.52 4.00
N GLU A 324 7.92 -35.68 4.68
CA GLU A 324 7.33 -36.99 4.97
C GLU A 324 7.00 -37.78 3.69
N ARG A 325 6.49 -37.09 2.67
CA ARG A 325 6.23 -37.66 1.35
C ARG A 325 7.51 -38.16 0.67
N LEU A 326 8.57 -37.35 0.72
CA LEU A 326 9.88 -37.72 0.18
C LEU A 326 10.48 -38.95 0.91
N ARG A 327 10.31 -39.04 2.22
CA ARG A 327 10.72 -40.20 3.02
C ARG A 327 9.99 -41.46 2.59
N ALA A 328 8.65 -41.37 2.42
CA ALA A 328 7.83 -42.48 1.98
C ALA A 328 8.24 -42.98 0.59
N LEU A 329 8.41 -42.05 -0.37
CA LEU A 329 8.89 -42.36 -1.73
C LEU A 329 10.30 -42.96 -1.73
N GLY A 330 11.22 -42.43 -0.92
CA GLY A 330 12.57 -42.98 -0.75
C GLY A 330 12.55 -44.41 -0.21
N THR A 331 11.61 -44.74 0.70
CA THR A 331 11.45 -46.07 1.25
C THR A 331 10.85 -47.04 0.21
N GLU A 332 9.87 -46.59 -0.58
CA GLU A 332 9.29 -47.38 -1.69
C GLU A 332 10.33 -47.68 -2.77
N MET A 333 11.13 -46.68 -3.14
CA MET A 333 12.21 -46.84 -4.13
C MET A 333 13.31 -47.78 -3.62
N ALA A 334 13.70 -47.70 -2.34
CA ALA A 334 14.69 -48.58 -1.75
C ALA A 334 14.24 -50.07 -1.74
N ALA A 335 12.92 -50.30 -1.74
CA ALA A 335 12.38 -51.65 -1.86
C ALA A 335 12.43 -52.20 -3.31
N ILE A 336 12.55 -51.30 -4.30
CA ILE A 336 12.61 -51.67 -5.73
C ILE A 336 14.07 -51.71 -6.20
N ASP A 337 14.88 -50.69 -5.82
CA ASP A 337 16.29 -50.57 -6.19
C ASP A 337 17.13 -50.05 -5.01
N THR A 338 17.98 -50.88 -4.45
CA THR A 338 18.83 -50.55 -3.30
C THR A 338 19.92 -49.50 -3.61
N THR A 339 20.20 -49.22 -4.89
CA THR A 339 21.16 -48.21 -5.29
C THR A 339 20.57 -46.79 -5.33
N ALA A 340 19.25 -46.65 -5.38
CA ALA A 340 18.56 -45.36 -5.49
C ALA A 340 18.28 -44.69 -4.13
N SER A 341 18.44 -45.39 -3.01
CA SER A 341 18.09 -44.89 -1.65
C SER A 341 18.96 -43.71 -1.14
N GLY A 342 20.01 -43.34 -1.86
CA GLY A 342 20.90 -42.22 -1.52
C GLY A 342 20.87 -41.03 -2.48
N ASP A 343 19.92 -40.99 -3.41
CA ASP A 343 19.84 -39.93 -4.40
C ASP A 343 19.43 -38.59 -3.75
N GLN A 344 20.19 -37.52 -4.07
CA GLN A 344 19.92 -36.15 -3.62
C GLN A 344 18.51 -35.65 -4.00
N MET A 345 17.84 -36.28 -4.95
CA MET A 345 16.49 -35.95 -5.39
C MET A 345 15.46 -36.15 -4.27
N PHE A 346 15.69 -37.08 -3.31
CA PHE A 346 14.81 -37.29 -2.16
C PHE A 346 15.12 -36.37 -0.96
N ARG A 347 16.00 -35.37 -1.16
CA ARG A 347 16.41 -34.41 -0.15
C ARG A 347 16.02 -32.97 -0.50
N ASP A 348 15.26 -32.79 -1.56
CA ASP A 348 14.82 -31.48 -2.07
C ASP A 348 13.30 -31.40 -2.07
N PRO A 349 12.66 -30.85 -1.00
CA PRO A 349 11.21 -30.70 -0.90
C PRO A 349 10.61 -29.70 -1.90
N ASP A 350 11.44 -28.98 -2.65
CA ASP A 350 11.01 -27.99 -3.63
C ASP A 350 10.95 -28.54 -5.06
N ARG A 351 11.20 -29.85 -5.22
CA ARG A 351 11.05 -30.61 -6.46
C ARG A 351 9.89 -31.60 -6.36
#